data_70fbfb4e02bbfdde8f2b13c8fa8aa4f0
#
_entry.id   70fbfb4e02bbfdde8f2b13c8fa8aa4f0
#
_cell.length_a   1.000
_cell.length_b   1.000
_cell.length_c   1.000
_cell.angle_alpha   90.00
_cell.angle_beta   90.00
_cell.angle_gamma   90.00
#
_symmetry.space_group_name_H-M   'P 1'
#
loop_
_entity.id
_entity.type
_entity.pdbx_description
1 polymer ?
#
loop_
_entity_poly.entity_id
_entity_poly.type
_entity_poly.pdbx_seq_one_letter_code
_entity_poly.pdbx_strand_id
1 'polypeptide(L)'
;FGCDYLRDNMVYEAQDRVQQGLNFAIVDEVDSILIDEARTPLIISGQAEDHTAMYIAMNKVVPLLVRQEGEADPRTGEGVTKPGDFTLDEKTHQVFLTEQGHETAERILASHGLIAEGAPVYDPANITLMHHLYAALRANHLYHRDQHYVVQNGEIVIVDEFTGRLMSGRRW
;
A
#
# COMPACT_ATOMS: atom_id res chain seq x y z
N PHE A 1 -3.11 -8.41 24.49
CA PHE A 1 -4.27 -7.49 24.39
C PHE A 1 -4.34 -6.83 23.01
N GLY A 2 -3.33 -6.07 22.59
CA GLY A 2 -3.35 -5.38 21.28
C GLY A 2 -3.44 -6.32 20.09
N CYS A 3 -2.70 -7.42 20.07
CA CYS A 3 -2.81 -8.44 19.03
C CYS A 3 -4.17 -9.14 19.04
N ASP A 4 -4.78 -9.35 20.23
CA ASP A 4 -6.12 -9.92 20.33
C ASP A 4 -7.19 -8.94 19.81
N TYR A 5 -7.02 -7.65 20.06
CA TYR A 5 -7.87 -6.62 19.45
C TYR A 5 -7.83 -6.67 17.91
N LEU A 6 -6.63 -6.85 17.32
CA LEU A 6 -6.53 -6.98 15.88
C LEU A 6 -7.21 -8.26 15.38
N ARG A 7 -7.02 -9.39 16.06
CA ARG A 7 -7.68 -10.66 15.71
C ARG A 7 -9.20 -10.54 15.79
N ASP A 8 -9.73 -9.92 16.86
CA ASP A 8 -11.16 -9.73 17.06
C ASP A 8 -11.81 -8.85 15.98
N ASN A 9 -11.04 -7.94 15.35
CA ASN A 9 -11.50 -7.15 14.22
C ASN A 9 -11.42 -7.89 12.87
N MET A 10 -10.84 -9.09 12.84
CA MET A 10 -10.73 -9.93 11.65
C MET A 10 -11.72 -11.09 11.63
N VAL A 11 -12.43 -11.38 12.73
CA VAL A 11 -13.42 -12.45 12.80
C VAL A 11 -14.75 -12.03 12.17
N TYR A 12 -15.45 -13.00 11.56
CA TYR A 12 -16.74 -12.75 10.91
C TYR A 12 -17.91 -12.79 11.89
N GLU A 13 -17.82 -13.59 12.96
CA GLU A 13 -18.89 -13.76 13.95
C GLU A 13 -18.47 -13.25 15.32
N ALA A 14 -19.38 -12.59 16.03
CA ALA A 14 -19.09 -11.99 17.33
C ALA A 14 -18.72 -13.03 18.41
N GLN A 15 -19.21 -14.25 18.27
CA GLN A 15 -18.88 -15.35 19.19
C GLN A 15 -17.43 -15.84 19.07
N ASP A 16 -16.78 -15.58 17.95
CA ASP A 16 -15.38 -15.98 17.69
C ASP A 16 -14.38 -14.98 18.28
N ARG A 17 -14.85 -13.90 18.88
CA ARG A 17 -13.99 -12.91 19.55
C ARG A 17 -13.39 -13.47 20.81
N VAL A 18 -12.10 -13.23 20.98
CA VAL A 18 -11.34 -13.60 22.18
C VAL A 18 -11.66 -12.66 23.34
N GLN A 19 -11.82 -11.36 23.05
CA GLN A 19 -12.12 -10.33 24.04
C GLN A 19 -13.64 -10.16 24.16
N GLN A 20 -14.22 -10.74 25.20
CA GLN A 20 -15.67 -10.76 25.39
C GLN A 20 -16.17 -9.84 26.50
N GLY A 21 -15.69 -8.69 26.64
CA GLY A 21 -16.12 -7.73 27.63
C GLY A 21 -14.97 -7.27 28.51
N LEU A 22 -14.93 -5.97 28.67
CA LEU A 22 -13.86 -5.28 29.39
C LEU A 22 -14.49 -4.57 30.57
N ASN A 23 -14.43 -5.17 31.77
CA ASN A 23 -14.98 -4.57 32.99
C ASN A 23 -14.04 -3.51 33.56
N PHE A 24 -12.74 -3.82 33.64
CA PHE A 24 -11.70 -2.88 34.02
C PHE A 24 -10.33 -3.42 33.57
N ALA A 25 -9.34 -2.53 33.49
CA ALA A 25 -7.96 -2.91 33.19
C ALA A 25 -7.00 -2.18 34.13
N ILE A 26 -5.95 -2.87 34.53
CA ILE A 26 -4.79 -2.31 35.20
C ILE A 26 -3.68 -2.22 34.15
N VAL A 27 -3.18 -1.01 33.89
CA VAL A 27 -2.09 -0.78 32.96
C VAL A 27 -0.86 -0.40 33.78
N ASP A 28 0.17 -1.26 33.70
CA ASP A 28 1.47 -1.02 34.30
C ASP A 28 2.45 -0.48 33.24
N GLU A 29 3.52 0.18 33.65
CA GLU A 29 4.51 0.78 32.76
C GLU A 29 3.89 1.73 31.70
N VAL A 30 2.99 2.59 32.13
CA VAL A 30 2.18 3.47 31.28
C VAL A 30 3.03 4.41 30.44
N ASP A 31 4.13 4.88 30.94
CA ASP A 31 5.12 5.71 30.25
C ASP A 31 5.73 4.97 29.06
N SER A 32 6.12 3.73 29.23
CA SER A 32 6.63 2.90 28.14
C SER A 32 5.54 2.61 27.10
N ILE A 33 4.39 2.14 27.53
CA ILE A 33 3.31 1.67 26.63
C ILE A 33 2.61 2.81 25.90
N LEU A 34 2.30 3.90 26.59
CA LEU A 34 1.48 5.01 26.03
C LEU A 34 2.29 6.17 25.48
N ILE A 35 3.59 6.25 25.76
CA ILE A 35 4.48 7.33 25.33
C ILE A 35 5.58 6.80 24.44
N ASP A 36 6.50 6.02 24.98
CA ASP A 36 7.71 5.60 24.26
C ASP A 36 7.40 4.65 23.10
N GLU A 37 6.50 3.69 23.31
CA GLU A 37 6.11 2.69 22.31
C GLU A 37 4.71 2.93 21.72
N ALA A 38 4.10 4.08 21.99
CA ALA A 38 2.72 4.37 21.59
C ALA A 38 2.49 4.30 20.06
N ARG A 39 3.54 4.52 19.27
CA ARG A 39 3.51 4.46 17.81
C ARG A 39 4.01 3.14 17.23
N THR A 40 4.39 2.18 18.07
CA THR A 40 4.83 0.87 17.58
C THR A 40 3.67 0.15 16.92
N PRO A 41 3.74 -0.18 15.63
CA PRO A 41 2.64 -0.85 14.95
C PRO A 41 2.45 -2.26 15.48
N LEU A 42 1.20 -2.62 15.76
CA LEU A 42 0.81 -3.99 16.04
C LEU A 42 0.67 -4.74 14.70
N ILE A 43 1.42 -5.80 14.52
CA ILE A 43 1.44 -6.57 13.27
C ILE A 43 0.99 -7.99 13.54
N ILE A 44 -0.02 -8.46 12.80
CA ILE A 44 -0.36 -9.86 12.65
C ILE A 44 0.05 -10.25 11.23
N SER A 45 1.01 -11.16 11.11
CA SER A 45 1.43 -11.70 9.82
C SER A 45 1.00 -13.16 9.70
N GLY A 46 0.47 -13.52 8.55
CA GLY A 46 0.17 -14.89 8.15
C GLY A 46 1.12 -15.35 7.06
N GLN A 47 0.93 -16.58 6.60
CA GLN A 47 1.62 -17.09 5.43
C GLN A 47 1.16 -16.29 4.21
N ALA A 48 2.09 -15.61 3.54
CA ALA A 48 1.79 -14.86 2.33
C ALA A 48 1.52 -15.84 1.18
N GLU A 49 0.47 -15.60 0.42
CA GLU A 49 0.29 -16.27 -0.88
C GLU A 49 1.40 -15.80 -1.83
N ASP A 50 1.83 -16.71 -2.70
CA ASP A 50 2.84 -16.37 -3.71
C ASP A 50 2.20 -15.62 -4.88
N HIS A 51 2.25 -14.32 -4.82
CA HIS A 51 1.79 -13.43 -5.89
C HIS A 51 2.91 -12.95 -6.82
N THR A 52 4.06 -13.62 -6.84
CA THR A 52 5.24 -13.20 -7.61
C THR A 52 4.93 -13.00 -9.09
N ALA A 53 4.14 -13.88 -9.70
CA ALA A 53 3.74 -13.74 -11.11
C ALA A 53 2.93 -12.45 -11.34
N MET A 54 2.06 -12.08 -10.40
CA MET A 54 1.25 -10.86 -10.48
C MET A 54 2.12 -9.60 -10.33
N TYR A 55 3.09 -9.60 -9.42
CA TYR A 55 4.04 -8.49 -9.28
C TYR A 55 4.86 -8.29 -10.56
N ILE A 56 5.33 -9.37 -11.17
CA ILE A 56 6.07 -9.31 -12.44
C ILE A 56 5.18 -8.76 -13.57
N ALA A 57 3.93 -9.18 -13.63
CA ALA A 57 2.98 -8.68 -14.63
C ALA A 57 2.72 -7.18 -14.44
N MET A 58 2.44 -6.74 -13.22
CA MET A 58 2.20 -5.33 -12.91
C MET A 58 3.42 -4.43 -13.17
N ASN A 59 4.62 -4.93 -12.89
CA ASN A 59 5.84 -4.18 -13.17
C ASN A 59 6.05 -3.91 -14.68
N LYS A 60 5.44 -4.70 -15.56
CA LYS A 60 5.42 -4.44 -17.01
C LYS A 60 4.38 -3.38 -17.41
N VAL A 61 3.32 -3.22 -16.63
CA VAL A 61 2.26 -2.24 -16.87
C VAL A 61 2.70 -0.84 -16.47
N VAL A 62 3.44 -0.70 -15.36
CA VAL A 62 3.86 0.60 -14.82
C VAL A 62 4.51 1.54 -15.86
N PRO A 63 5.48 1.10 -16.71
CA PRO A 63 6.10 1.98 -17.69
C PRO A 63 5.18 2.49 -18.80
N LEU A 64 4.00 1.89 -18.93
CA LEU A 64 2.99 2.28 -19.93
C LEU A 64 2.06 3.37 -19.42
N LEU A 65 2.11 3.69 -18.13
CA LEU A 65 1.34 4.75 -17.49
C LEU A 65 2.21 6.01 -17.35
N VAL A 66 1.62 7.17 -17.60
CA VAL A 66 2.31 8.45 -17.60
C VAL A 66 1.99 9.22 -16.34
N ARG A 67 3.03 9.72 -15.65
CA ARG A 67 2.85 10.61 -14.50
C ARG A 67 2.29 11.95 -14.95
N GLN A 68 1.25 12.42 -14.25
CA GLN A 68 0.76 13.78 -14.37
C GLN A 68 1.71 14.76 -13.69
N GLU A 69 1.98 15.89 -14.32
CA GLU A 69 2.75 16.99 -13.74
C GLU A 69 1.81 18.16 -13.41
N GLY A 70 1.95 18.70 -12.19
CA GLY A 70 1.09 19.74 -11.65
C GLY A 70 -0.17 19.15 -10.97
N GLU A 71 -0.65 19.86 -9.97
CA GLU A 71 -1.87 19.54 -9.26
C GLU A 71 -3.02 20.38 -9.80
N ALA A 72 -4.14 19.73 -10.09
CA ALA A 72 -5.37 20.45 -10.46
C ALA A 72 -5.92 21.18 -9.22
N ASP A 73 -6.22 22.48 -9.36
CA ASP A 73 -7.01 23.19 -8.36
C ASP A 73 -8.40 22.53 -8.28
N PRO A 74 -8.86 22.11 -7.10
CA PRO A 74 -10.15 21.41 -6.93
C PRO A 74 -11.37 22.25 -7.38
N ARG A 75 -11.19 23.58 -7.51
CA ARG A 75 -12.28 24.51 -7.86
C ARG A 75 -12.27 24.89 -9.34
N THR A 76 -11.08 25.09 -9.91
CA THR A 76 -10.94 25.60 -11.27
C THR A 76 -10.47 24.53 -12.27
N GLY A 77 -9.91 23.44 -11.78
CA GLY A 77 -9.26 22.41 -12.61
C GLY A 77 -7.94 22.87 -13.24
N GLU A 78 -7.52 24.11 -12.98
CA GLU A 78 -6.27 24.68 -13.49
C GLU A 78 -5.08 24.19 -12.65
N GLY A 79 -3.88 24.22 -13.21
CA GLY A 79 -2.64 23.84 -12.52
C GLY A 79 -1.97 22.58 -13.04
N VAL A 80 -2.69 21.79 -13.85
CA VAL A 80 -2.08 20.65 -14.55
C VAL A 80 -1.22 21.18 -15.69
N THR A 81 0.08 20.98 -15.57
CA THR A 81 1.03 21.39 -16.62
C THR A 81 1.17 20.33 -17.71
N LYS A 82 1.03 19.06 -17.32
CA LYS A 82 1.05 17.93 -18.26
C LYS A 82 0.06 16.86 -17.78
N PRO A 83 -1.01 16.61 -18.55
CA PRO A 83 -1.95 15.55 -18.24
C PRO A 83 -1.25 14.18 -18.18
N GLY A 84 -1.74 13.32 -17.30
CA GLY A 84 -1.18 11.98 -17.13
C GLY A 84 -2.17 11.03 -16.48
N ASP A 85 -1.75 9.79 -16.35
CA ASP A 85 -2.58 8.70 -15.85
C ASP A 85 -2.59 8.61 -14.32
N PHE A 86 -1.57 9.15 -13.64
CA PHE A 86 -1.49 9.12 -12.18
C PHE A 86 -0.75 10.32 -11.58
N THR A 87 -1.08 10.64 -10.35
CA THR A 87 -0.41 11.63 -9.51
C THR A 87 0.30 10.97 -8.35
N LEU A 88 1.34 11.62 -7.82
CA LEU A 88 2.12 11.18 -6.67
C LEU A 88 1.99 12.17 -5.53
N ASP A 89 1.66 11.69 -4.35
CA ASP A 89 1.82 12.41 -3.10
C ASP A 89 3.05 11.86 -2.36
N GLU A 90 4.15 12.56 -2.48
CA GLU A 90 5.43 12.17 -1.86
C GLU A 90 5.38 12.27 -0.33
N LYS A 91 4.52 13.14 0.24
CA LYS A 91 4.38 13.32 1.69
C LYS A 91 3.67 12.15 2.37
N THR A 92 2.63 11.64 1.73
CA THR A 92 1.84 10.52 2.26
C THR A 92 2.26 9.17 1.65
N HIS A 93 3.23 9.15 0.75
CA HIS A 93 3.65 7.97 -0.01
C HIS A 93 2.49 7.28 -0.72
N GLN A 94 1.62 8.08 -1.34
CA GLN A 94 0.44 7.59 -2.04
C GLN A 94 0.48 7.90 -3.54
N VAL A 95 -0.20 7.05 -4.29
CA VAL A 95 -0.42 7.20 -5.74
C VAL A 95 -1.91 7.24 -5.99
N PHE A 96 -2.35 8.14 -6.85
CA PHE A 96 -3.74 8.24 -7.25
C PHE A 96 -3.83 8.18 -8.77
N LEU A 97 -4.69 7.33 -9.30
CA LEU A 97 -5.02 7.34 -10.73
C LEU A 97 -5.92 8.54 -11.02
N THR A 98 -5.68 9.19 -12.15
CA THR A 98 -6.57 10.20 -12.70
C THR A 98 -7.76 9.52 -13.40
N GLU A 99 -8.76 10.29 -13.80
CA GLU A 99 -9.89 9.76 -14.55
C GLU A 99 -9.41 9.10 -15.88
N GLN A 100 -8.52 9.79 -16.61
CA GLN A 100 -7.82 9.23 -17.78
C GLN A 100 -7.01 7.99 -17.42
N GLY A 101 -6.37 7.98 -16.25
CA GLY A 101 -5.54 6.88 -15.77
C GLY A 101 -6.33 5.61 -15.52
N HIS A 102 -7.57 5.70 -15.06
CA HIS A 102 -8.46 4.55 -14.93
C HIS A 102 -8.74 3.91 -16.28
N GLU A 103 -9.12 4.69 -17.28
CA GLU A 103 -9.40 4.20 -18.63
C GLU A 103 -8.14 3.58 -19.27
N THR A 104 -6.99 4.24 -19.10
CA THR A 104 -5.71 3.75 -19.62
C THR A 104 -5.30 2.44 -18.94
N ALA A 105 -5.45 2.35 -17.60
CA ALA A 105 -5.15 1.14 -16.85
C ALA A 105 -6.05 -0.03 -17.28
N GLU A 106 -7.36 0.19 -17.41
CA GLU A 106 -8.30 -0.81 -17.90
C GLU A 106 -7.89 -1.37 -19.26
N ARG A 107 -7.59 -0.49 -20.21
CA ARG A 107 -7.17 -0.86 -21.56
C ARG A 107 -5.87 -1.68 -21.54
N ILE A 108 -4.88 -1.25 -20.76
CA ILE A 108 -3.59 -1.94 -20.66
C ILE A 108 -3.77 -3.31 -19.99
N LEU A 109 -4.49 -3.38 -18.87
CA LEU A 109 -4.73 -4.63 -18.15
C LEU A 109 -5.52 -5.63 -19.02
N ALA A 110 -6.51 -5.16 -19.78
CA ALA A 110 -7.24 -5.99 -20.74
C ALA A 110 -6.33 -6.50 -21.87
N SER A 111 -5.47 -5.63 -22.42
CA SER A 111 -4.54 -6.03 -23.47
C SER A 111 -3.51 -7.08 -23.01
N HIS A 112 -3.20 -7.12 -21.72
CA HIS A 112 -2.34 -8.14 -21.10
C HIS A 112 -3.12 -9.38 -20.61
N GLY A 113 -4.43 -9.43 -20.84
CA GLY A 113 -5.29 -10.54 -20.43
C GLY A 113 -5.47 -10.68 -18.90
N LEU A 114 -5.23 -9.60 -18.16
CA LEU A 114 -5.34 -9.57 -16.70
C LEU A 114 -6.77 -9.27 -16.23
N ILE A 115 -7.55 -8.58 -17.06
CA ILE A 115 -8.99 -8.37 -16.88
C ILE A 115 -9.73 -8.68 -18.18
N ALA A 116 -11.04 -8.93 -18.09
CA ALA A 116 -11.87 -9.06 -19.28
C ALA A 116 -12.01 -7.72 -20.00
N GLU A 117 -12.12 -7.74 -21.32
CA GLU A 117 -12.33 -6.53 -22.12
C GLU A 117 -13.63 -5.82 -21.72
N GLY A 118 -13.52 -4.52 -21.39
CA GLY A 118 -14.65 -3.73 -20.91
C GLY A 118 -15.05 -3.96 -19.45
N ALA A 119 -14.32 -4.77 -18.70
CA ALA A 119 -14.57 -4.93 -17.27
C ALA A 119 -14.01 -3.75 -16.49
N PRO A 120 -14.79 -3.13 -15.57
CA PRO A 120 -14.32 -2.04 -14.73
C PRO A 120 -13.20 -2.50 -13.80
N VAL A 121 -12.17 -1.66 -13.63
CA VAL A 121 -11.06 -1.96 -12.73
C VAL A 121 -11.52 -2.08 -11.27
N TYR A 122 -12.58 -1.36 -10.91
CA TYR A 122 -13.17 -1.38 -9.57
C TYR A 122 -14.22 -2.46 -9.34
N ASP A 123 -14.38 -3.40 -10.26
CA ASP A 123 -15.18 -4.60 -9.98
C ASP A 123 -14.57 -5.32 -8.75
N PRO A 124 -15.39 -5.78 -7.79
CA PRO A 124 -14.92 -6.55 -6.64
C PRO A 124 -13.98 -7.70 -7.00
N ALA A 125 -14.16 -8.33 -8.16
CA ALA A 125 -13.29 -9.37 -8.67
C ALA A 125 -11.87 -8.86 -9.01
N ASN A 126 -11.72 -7.56 -9.31
CA ASN A 126 -10.48 -6.94 -9.75
C ASN A 126 -9.76 -6.16 -8.64
N ILE A 127 -10.32 -6.07 -7.42
CA ILE A 127 -9.75 -5.29 -6.30
C ILE A 127 -8.31 -5.72 -6.01
N THR A 128 -8.04 -7.02 -5.95
CA THR A 128 -6.69 -7.54 -5.71
C THR A 128 -5.70 -7.09 -6.78
N LEU A 129 -6.13 -7.06 -8.04
CA LEU A 129 -5.34 -6.59 -9.15
C LEU A 129 -4.98 -5.10 -9.01
N MET A 130 -5.94 -4.29 -8.58
CA MET A 130 -5.71 -2.86 -8.31
C MET A 130 -4.71 -2.64 -7.18
N HIS A 131 -4.80 -3.42 -6.11
CA HIS A 131 -3.80 -3.37 -5.04
C HIS A 131 -2.39 -3.65 -5.56
N HIS A 132 -2.23 -4.63 -6.44
CA HIS A 132 -0.94 -4.92 -7.07
C HIS A 132 -0.47 -3.80 -8.00
N LEU A 133 -1.37 -3.17 -8.75
CA LEU A 133 -1.04 -2.03 -9.62
C LEU A 133 -0.55 -0.82 -8.78
N TYR A 134 -1.29 -0.45 -7.74
CA TYR A 134 -0.89 0.64 -6.84
C TYR A 134 0.42 0.32 -6.11
N ALA A 135 0.63 -0.94 -5.69
CA ALA A 135 1.88 -1.36 -5.08
C ALA A 135 3.06 -1.23 -6.06
N ALA A 136 2.86 -1.63 -7.32
CA ALA A 136 3.88 -1.51 -8.36
C ALA A 136 4.19 -0.05 -8.71
N LEU A 137 3.17 0.81 -8.82
CA LEU A 137 3.35 2.26 -9.05
C LEU A 137 4.14 2.91 -7.90
N ARG A 138 3.78 2.62 -6.64
CA ARG A 138 4.51 3.12 -5.47
C ARG A 138 5.96 2.63 -5.47
N ALA A 139 6.19 1.34 -5.70
CA ALA A 139 7.52 0.75 -5.72
C ALA A 139 8.44 1.40 -6.76
N ASN A 140 7.91 1.75 -7.93
CA ASN A 140 8.70 2.33 -9.01
C ASN A 140 8.91 3.84 -8.87
N HIS A 141 8.01 4.56 -8.20
CA HIS A 141 8.02 6.04 -8.21
C HIS A 141 8.27 6.68 -6.85
N LEU A 142 8.01 5.98 -5.74
CA LEU A 142 8.13 6.54 -4.39
C LEU A 142 9.25 5.90 -3.56
N TYR A 143 9.67 4.69 -3.91
CA TYR A 143 10.70 3.98 -3.16
C TYR A 143 11.98 3.85 -3.97
N HIS A 144 13.02 4.58 -3.56
CA HIS A 144 14.29 4.64 -4.26
C HIS A 144 15.35 3.84 -3.51
N ARG A 145 16.12 3.05 -4.28
CA ARG A 145 17.26 2.33 -3.77
C ARG A 145 18.31 3.29 -3.20
N ASP A 146 18.99 2.87 -2.15
CA ASP A 146 20.02 3.62 -1.41
C ASP A 146 19.49 4.85 -0.67
N GLN A 147 18.18 5.07 -0.69
CA GLN A 147 17.49 6.10 0.08
C GLN A 147 16.47 5.47 1.03
N HIS A 148 15.49 4.73 0.52
CA HIS A 148 14.44 4.09 1.29
C HIS A 148 14.74 2.62 1.60
N TYR A 149 15.56 1.98 0.81
CA TYR A 149 16.02 0.61 1.01
C TYR A 149 17.40 0.39 0.40
N VAL A 150 18.08 -0.64 0.89
CA VAL A 150 19.32 -1.17 0.30
C VAL A 150 19.13 -2.64 -0.08
N VAL A 151 19.95 -3.14 -0.98
CA VAL A 151 19.96 -4.57 -1.33
C VAL A 151 21.20 -5.20 -0.73
N GLN A 152 21.01 -6.12 0.20
CA GLN A 152 22.09 -6.88 0.86
C GLN A 152 21.83 -8.37 0.67
N ASN A 153 22.82 -9.11 0.20
CA ASN A 153 22.74 -10.56 -0.03
C ASN A 153 21.54 -10.99 -0.91
N GLY A 154 21.08 -10.12 -1.82
CA GLY A 154 19.92 -10.39 -2.68
C GLY A 154 18.57 -10.10 -2.02
N GLU A 155 18.57 -9.59 -0.79
CA GLU A 155 17.35 -9.22 -0.06
C GLU A 155 17.22 -7.69 0.06
N ILE A 156 15.98 -7.21 0.10
CA ILE A 156 15.67 -5.80 0.36
C ILE A 156 15.68 -5.58 1.86
N VAL A 157 16.50 -4.62 2.31
CA VAL A 157 16.55 -4.15 3.70
C VAL A 157 16.08 -2.71 3.75
N ILE A 158 15.01 -2.45 4.49
CA ILE A 158 14.42 -1.11 4.61
C ILE A 158 15.36 -0.20 5.40
N VAL A 159 15.46 1.05 4.98
CA VAL A 159 16.11 2.13 5.72
C VAL A 159 15.03 2.92 6.46
N ASP A 160 15.20 3.07 7.77
CA ASP A 160 14.32 3.92 8.57
C ASP A 160 14.48 5.38 8.16
N GLU A 161 13.40 6.02 7.78
CA GLU A 161 13.38 7.38 7.26
C GLU A 161 13.86 8.42 8.29
N PHE A 162 13.61 8.17 9.57
CA PHE A 162 13.95 9.11 10.65
C PHE A 162 15.35 8.91 11.21
N THR A 163 15.81 7.66 11.30
CA THR A 163 17.08 7.32 11.95
C THR A 163 18.17 6.93 10.97
N GLY A 164 17.83 6.62 9.71
CA GLY A 164 18.74 6.08 8.72
C GLY A 164 19.24 4.66 9.04
N ARG A 165 18.64 3.98 10.03
CA ARG A 165 19.06 2.64 10.42
C ARG A 165 18.47 1.58 9.50
N LEU A 166 19.26 0.53 9.27
CA LEU A 166 18.81 -0.64 8.51
C LEU A 166 17.86 -1.50 9.37
N MET A 167 16.69 -1.79 8.83
CA MET A 167 15.65 -2.58 9.50
C MET A 167 15.51 -3.96 8.84
N SER A 168 16.36 -4.89 9.26
CA SER A 168 16.32 -6.28 8.76
C SER A 168 15.02 -6.98 9.17
N GLY A 169 14.43 -7.74 8.24
CA GLY A 169 13.21 -8.52 8.49
C GLY A 169 11.90 -7.72 8.50
N ARG A 170 11.95 -6.40 8.30
CA ARG A 170 10.75 -5.57 8.13
C ARG A 170 10.31 -5.50 6.67
N ARG A 171 9.01 -5.25 6.49
CA ARG A 171 8.36 -4.98 5.17
C ARG A 171 7.54 -3.70 5.28
N TRP A 172 7.32 -3.05 4.14
CA TRP A 172 6.36 -1.95 4.03
C TRP A 172 4.94 -2.46 4.08
#